data_41e35326e29d60fb0bbffdbb0ad2e11d
#
_entry.id   41e35326e29d60fb0bbffdbb0ad2e11d
#
_cell.length_a   1.000
_cell.length_b   1.000
_cell.length_c   1.000
_cell.angle_alpha   90.00
_cell.angle_beta   90.00
_cell.angle_gamma   90.00
#
_symmetry.space_group_name_H-M   'P 1'
#
loop_
_entity.id
_entity.type
_entity.pdbx_description
1 polymer ?
#
loop_
_entity_poly.entity_id
_entity_poly.type
_entity_poly.pdbx_seq_one_letter_code
_entity_poly.pdbx_strand_id
1 'polypeptide(L)'
;MEKKIDRRISYKIMLDVETCPLDKDFEEVSPNNMWVYDIGFAVIDNRGKIYETHSYIVRDIFFEEKELMKSSYYANKLPQYYNDIRNGSRVVKSWYEIRKILANVMKEYNTTVVIAHNARFDDISMKNTQKWLTKSKYRYFLPYGTEVWDTLKMCRDTLGKQPSYRRFCEQNGYLTKNNQVRLTAEIVYRYISGNDDFVESHTGLEDVMIESQIFAYCMRQHKAMRKKLYA
;
A
#
# COMPACT_ATOMS: atom_id res chain seq x y z
N MET A 1 23.22 19.04 3.19
CA MET A 1 22.53 19.49 4.42
C MET A 1 21.96 18.25 5.09
N GLU A 2 22.29 18.02 6.37
CA GLU A 2 21.64 16.96 7.16
C GLU A 2 20.14 17.23 7.27
N LYS A 3 19.34 16.21 7.03
CA LYS A 3 17.89 16.25 7.12
C LYS A 3 17.48 16.40 8.58
N LYS A 4 16.93 17.55 8.95
CA LYS A 4 16.50 17.83 10.33
C LYS A 4 15.12 17.22 10.58
N ILE A 5 15.06 16.10 11.31
CA ILE A 5 13.83 15.44 11.70
C ILE A 5 13.28 16.06 12.99
N ASP A 6 12.04 16.53 12.96
CA ASP A 6 11.37 17.06 14.16
C ASP A 6 10.84 15.92 15.02
N ARG A 7 11.49 15.68 16.16
CA ARG A 7 11.14 14.58 17.09
C ARG A 7 9.79 14.75 17.81
N ARG A 8 9.13 15.90 17.66
CA ARG A 8 7.78 16.13 18.22
C ARG A 8 6.68 15.56 17.33
N ILE A 9 6.99 15.25 16.07
CA ILE A 9 6.05 14.69 15.12
C ILE A 9 5.99 13.18 15.28
N SER A 10 4.78 12.63 15.31
CA SER A 10 4.55 11.18 15.30
C SER A 10 4.51 10.70 13.87
N TYR A 11 5.64 10.23 13.36
CA TYR A 11 5.76 9.69 12.00
C TYR A 11 5.21 8.27 11.87
N LYS A 12 4.84 7.93 10.66
CA LYS A 12 4.39 6.60 10.25
C LYS A 12 4.86 6.33 8.81
N ILE A 13 4.89 5.07 8.45
CA ILE A 13 5.11 4.66 7.05
C ILE A 13 3.74 4.33 6.44
N MET A 14 3.36 4.99 5.36
CA MET A 14 2.33 4.52 4.45
C MET A 14 3.00 3.66 3.39
N LEU A 15 2.46 2.48 3.09
CA LEU A 15 3.06 1.51 2.19
C LEU A 15 1.99 0.84 1.34
N ASP A 16 2.28 0.65 0.07
CA ASP A 16 1.48 -0.14 -0.87
C ASP A 16 2.37 -1.02 -1.74
N VAL A 17 1.84 -2.16 -2.20
CA VAL A 17 2.56 -3.11 -3.05
C VAL A 17 1.74 -3.56 -4.24
N GLU A 18 2.41 -3.66 -5.41
CA GLU A 18 1.87 -4.34 -6.58
C GLU A 18 2.40 -5.76 -6.69
N THR A 19 1.56 -6.67 -7.14
CA THR A 19 1.83 -8.10 -7.06
C THR A 19 1.62 -8.84 -8.38
N CYS A 20 2.38 -9.91 -8.56
CA CYS A 20 2.13 -10.93 -9.57
C CYS A 20 1.78 -12.28 -8.90
N PRO A 21 1.09 -13.19 -9.61
CA PRO A 21 0.73 -14.49 -9.05
C PRO A 21 1.95 -15.38 -8.83
N LEU A 22 1.84 -16.33 -7.89
CA LEU A 22 2.83 -17.39 -7.68
C LEU A 22 2.79 -18.45 -8.78
N ASP A 23 1.68 -18.57 -9.47
CA ASP A 23 1.43 -19.50 -10.56
C ASP A 23 0.75 -18.76 -11.70
N LYS A 24 1.20 -18.99 -12.93
CA LYS A 24 0.62 -18.41 -14.14
C LYS A 24 -0.82 -18.88 -14.41
N ASP A 25 -1.19 -20.04 -13.90
CA ASP A 25 -2.49 -20.67 -14.07
C ASP A 25 -3.46 -20.37 -12.90
N PHE A 26 -3.18 -19.34 -12.11
CA PHE A 26 -4.04 -18.99 -10.98
C PHE A 26 -5.42 -18.49 -11.42
N GLU A 27 -6.46 -18.99 -10.74
CA GLU A 27 -7.86 -18.64 -11.04
C GLU A 27 -8.38 -17.48 -10.17
N GLU A 28 -7.77 -17.24 -9.01
CA GLU A 28 -8.28 -16.32 -8.00
C GLU A 28 -7.18 -15.45 -7.39
N VAL A 29 -7.39 -14.12 -7.37
CA VAL A 29 -6.49 -13.18 -6.68
C VAL A 29 -6.64 -13.37 -5.18
N SER A 30 -5.59 -13.90 -4.55
CA SER A 30 -5.52 -14.08 -3.11
C SER A 30 -4.13 -13.63 -2.62
N PRO A 31 -4.04 -12.93 -1.49
CA PRO A 31 -2.73 -12.54 -0.95
C PRO A 31 -1.81 -13.74 -0.69
N ASN A 32 -2.37 -14.94 -0.52
CA ASN A 32 -1.60 -16.16 -0.32
C ASN A 32 -0.86 -16.64 -1.59
N ASN A 33 -1.26 -16.15 -2.77
CA ASN A 33 -0.76 -16.58 -4.08
C ASN A 33 0.01 -15.47 -4.80
N MET A 34 0.49 -14.44 -4.10
CA MET A 34 1.07 -13.25 -4.71
C MET A 34 2.49 -12.99 -4.25
N TRP A 35 3.32 -12.51 -5.19
CA TRP A 35 4.65 -11.95 -4.96
C TRP A 35 4.69 -10.48 -5.31
N VAL A 36 5.43 -9.72 -4.53
CA VAL A 36 5.60 -8.28 -4.69
C VAL A 36 6.63 -7.99 -5.78
N TYR A 37 6.24 -7.21 -6.81
CA TYR A 37 7.16 -6.74 -7.84
C TYR A 37 7.39 -5.22 -7.82
N ASP A 38 6.46 -4.45 -7.25
CA ASP A 38 6.60 -3.00 -7.02
C ASP A 38 6.22 -2.70 -5.57
N ILE A 39 6.96 -1.81 -4.94
CA ILE A 39 6.71 -1.38 -3.57
C ILE A 39 6.93 0.13 -3.45
N GLY A 40 5.89 0.83 -3.06
CA GLY A 40 5.91 2.24 -2.71
C GLY A 40 5.78 2.43 -1.20
N PHE A 41 6.51 3.40 -0.64
CA PHE A 41 6.23 3.84 0.71
C PHE A 41 6.60 5.31 0.93
N ALA A 42 5.92 5.93 1.88
CA ALA A 42 6.16 7.30 2.27
C ALA A 42 6.19 7.46 3.79
N VAL A 43 7.02 8.38 4.27
CA VAL A 43 6.97 8.84 5.65
C VAL A 43 5.92 9.93 5.75
N ILE A 44 4.94 9.71 6.60
CA ILE A 44 3.82 10.64 6.81
C ILE A 44 3.62 10.98 8.29
N ASP A 45 2.89 12.06 8.56
CA ASP A 45 2.34 12.35 9.88
C ASP A 45 0.84 12.01 9.98
N ASN A 46 0.24 12.28 11.14
CA ASN A 46 -1.20 12.06 11.36
C ASN A 46 -2.13 12.93 10.50
N ARG A 47 -1.59 13.94 9.81
CA ARG A 47 -2.34 14.80 8.90
C ARG A 47 -2.18 14.39 7.44
N GLY A 48 -1.43 13.30 7.18
CA GLY A 48 -1.11 12.83 5.83
C GLY A 48 -0.07 13.69 5.10
N LYS A 49 0.63 14.58 5.82
CA LYS A 49 1.75 15.32 5.24
C LYS A 49 2.90 14.36 4.96
N ILE A 50 3.42 14.41 3.75
CA ILE A 50 4.51 13.57 3.28
C ILE A 50 5.85 14.26 3.54
N TYR A 51 6.81 13.53 4.07
CA TYR A 51 8.16 13.99 4.42
C TYR A 51 9.23 13.36 3.55
N GLU A 52 9.00 12.11 3.11
CA GLU A 52 9.92 11.34 2.28
C GLU A 52 9.15 10.29 1.51
N THR A 53 9.59 9.99 0.29
CA THR A 53 8.97 8.99 -0.59
C THR A 53 10.01 8.03 -1.13
N HIS A 54 9.59 6.78 -1.33
CA HIS A 54 10.39 5.71 -1.89
C HIS A 54 9.54 4.89 -2.85
N SER A 55 10.09 4.56 -4.03
CA SER A 55 9.46 3.71 -5.03
C SER A 55 10.50 2.77 -5.61
N TYR A 56 10.25 1.47 -5.49
CA TYR A 56 11.20 0.46 -5.91
C TYR A 56 10.54 -0.68 -6.67
N ILE A 57 11.17 -1.04 -7.79
CA ILE A 57 10.91 -2.29 -8.49
C ILE A 57 11.75 -3.39 -7.85
N VAL A 58 11.11 -4.48 -7.46
CA VAL A 58 11.77 -5.65 -6.87
C VAL A 58 12.45 -6.44 -7.97
N ARG A 59 13.78 -6.28 -8.09
CA ARG A 59 14.59 -6.92 -9.14
C ARG A 59 14.36 -8.42 -9.21
N ASP A 60 14.38 -9.08 -8.04
CA ASP A 60 14.33 -10.52 -7.89
C ASP A 60 13.00 -11.14 -8.38
N ILE A 61 11.94 -10.33 -8.50
CA ILE A 61 10.64 -10.75 -9.05
C ILE A 61 10.46 -10.19 -10.47
N PHE A 62 10.59 -8.89 -10.65
CA PHE A 62 10.28 -8.22 -11.92
C PHE A 62 11.12 -8.73 -13.11
N PHE A 63 12.41 -9.02 -12.88
CA PHE A 63 13.33 -9.45 -13.92
C PHE A 63 13.58 -10.96 -13.94
N GLU A 64 13.48 -11.64 -12.80
CA GLU A 64 13.78 -13.07 -12.71
C GLU A 64 12.53 -13.92 -12.99
N GLU A 65 11.32 -13.42 -12.63
CA GLU A 65 10.04 -14.14 -12.82
C GLU A 65 9.22 -13.57 -14.00
N LYS A 66 9.86 -13.39 -15.17
CA LYS A 66 9.26 -12.70 -16.33
C LYS A 66 7.94 -13.30 -16.82
N GLU A 67 7.78 -14.63 -16.74
CA GLU A 67 6.55 -15.29 -17.20
C GLU A 67 5.39 -15.00 -16.23
N LEU A 68 5.65 -14.94 -14.94
CA LEU A 68 4.66 -14.54 -13.94
C LEU A 68 4.28 -13.06 -14.07
N MET A 69 5.25 -12.21 -14.40
CA MET A 69 4.99 -10.79 -14.67
C MET A 69 4.02 -10.58 -15.83
N LYS A 70 4.10 -11.39 -16.88
CA LYS A 70 3.13 -11.37 -18.02
C LYS A 70 1.72 -11.79 -17.60
N SER A 71 1.59 -12.60 -16.55
CA SER A 71 0.32 -13.07 -16.02
C SER A 71 -0.21 -12.18 -14.88
N SER A 72 0.52 -11.13 -14.49
CA SER A 72 0.06 -10.21 -13.45
C SER A 72 -1.20 -9.47 -13.88
N TYR A 73 -2.03 -9.10 -12.92
CA TYR A 73 -3.29 -8.39 -13.19
C TYR A 73 -3.06 -7.09 -13.99
N TYR A 74 -1.95 -6.42 -13.73
CA TYR A 74 -1.56 -5.18 -14.41
C TYR A 74 -0.43 -5.37 -15.44
N ALA A 75 -0.35 -6.55 -16.09
CA ALA A 75 0.67 -6.82 -17.11
C ALA A 75 0.68 -5.82 -18.27
N ASN A 76 -0.46 -5.21 -18.59
CA ASN A 76 -0.60 -4.14 -19.58
C ASN A 76 0.21 -2.88 -19.22
N LYS A 77 0.65 -2.70 -17.98
CA LYS A 77 1.49 -1.60 -17.51
C LYS A 77 2.99 -1.88 -17.62
N LEU A 78 3.40 -3.09 -17.95
CA LEU A 78 4.82 -3.44 -18.10
C LEU A 78 5.60 -2.49 -19.02
N PRO A 79 5.06 -2.04 -20.18
CA PRO A 79 5.75 -1.06 -21.02
C PRO A 79 6.03 0.26 -20.30
N GLN A 80 5.11 0.75 -19.48
CA GLN A 80 5.29 1.93 -18.64
C GLN A 80 6.42 1.69 -17.62
N TYR A 81 6.40 0.57 -16.89
CA TYR A 81 7.46 0.22 -15.93
C TYR A 81 8.85 0.18 -16.59
N TYR A 82 8.99 -0.46 -17.76
CA TYR A 82 10.26 -0.48 -18.47
C TYR A 82 10.73 0.92 -18.90
N ASN A 83 9.81 1.79 -19.31
CA ASN A 83 10.12 3.17 -19.64
C ASN A 83 10.56 3.97 -18.41
N ASP A 84 9.85 3.83 -17.30
CA ASP A 84 10.14 4.50 -16.03
C ASP A 84 11.48 4.06 -15.44
N ILE A 85 11.84 2.79 -15.58
CA ILE A 85 13.17 2.27 -15.21
C ILE A 85 14.24 2.89 -16.09
N ARG A 86 14.01 2.98 -17.41
CA ARG A 86 14.97 3.53 -18.38
C ARG A 86 15.24 5.01 -18.17
N ASN A 87 14.22 5.79 -17.85
CA ASN A 87 14.34 7.23 -17.62
C ASN A 87 14.76 7.58 -16.17
N GLY A 88 14.86 6.56 -15.30
CA GLY A 88 15.29 6.71 -13.90
C GLY A 88 14.20 7.20 -12.93
N SER A 89 12.94 7.28 -13.36
CA SER A 89 11.84 7.66 -12.46
C SER A 89 11.44 6.52 -11.49
N ARG A 90 11.80 5.27 -11.83
CA ARG A 90 11.68 4.12 -10.92
C ARG A 90 13.01 3.45 -10.70
N VAL A 91 13.32 3.15 -9.44
CA VAL A 91 14.60 2.57 -9.03
C VAL A 91 14.46 1.07 -8.81
N VAL A 92 15.34 0.30 -9.47
CA VAL A 92 15.39 -1.16 -9.31
C VAL A 92 16.30 -1.51 -8.14
N LYS A 93 15.79 -2.29 -7.20
CA LYS A 93 16.52 -2.78 -6.03
C LYS A 93 16.21 -4.24 -5.77
N SER A 94 17.14 -4.96 -5.14
CA SER A 94 16.84 -6.28 -4.61
C SER A 94 15.89 -6.18 -3.40
N TRP A 95 15.14 -7.24 -3.16
CA TRP A 95 14.25 -7.34 -1.99
C TRP A 95 14.97 -7.08 -0.67
N TYR A 96 16.19 -7.59 -0.57
CA TYR A 96 17.05 -7.38 0.60
C TYR A 96 17.42 -5.90 0.81
N GLU A 97 17.80 -5.20 -0.27
CA GLU A 97 18.13 -3.76 -0.22
C GLU A 97 16.91 -2.94 0.20
N ILE A 98 15.73 -3.22 -0.39
CA ILE A 98 14.48 -2.52 -0.06
C ILE A 98 14.14 -2.70 1.41
N ARG A 99 14.23 -3.94 1.92
CA ARG A 99 14.02 -4.23 3.35
C ARG A 99 14.95 -3.44 4.26
N LYS A 100 16.24 -3.34 3.90
CA LYS A 100 17.22 -2.54 4.66
C LYS A 100 16.90 -1.06 4.63
N ILE A 101 16.52 -0.53 3.46
CA ILE A 101 16.15 0.87 3.31
C ILE A 101 14.93 1.19 4.19
N LEU A 102 13.86 0.40 4.10
CA LEU A 102 12.67 0.58 4.94
C LEU A 102 13.01 0.55 6.44
N ALA A 103 13.79 -0.45 6.87
CA ALA A 103 14.20 -0.55 8.28
C ALA A 103 15.03 0.66 8.74
N ASN A 104 15.91 1.19 7.90
CA ASN A 104 16.71 2.38 8.20
C ASN A 104 15.82 3.63 8.28
N VAL A 105 14.89 3.81 7.35
CA VAL A 105 13.91 4.92 7.36
C VAL A 105 13.06 4.86 8.63
N MET A 106 12.53 3.68 8.97
CA MET A 106 11.75 3.51 10.21
C MET A 106 12.57 3.87 11.46
N LYS A 107 13.83 3.48 11.51
CA LYS A 107 14.76 3.82 12.60
C LYS A 107 15.05 5.33 12.64
N GLU A 108 15.34 5.94 11.49
CA GLU A 108 15.65 7.36 11.35
C GLU A 108 14.51 8.23 11.86
N TYR A 109 13.27 7.93 11.45
CA TYR A 109 12.07 8.63 11.88
C TYR A 109 11.49 8.16 13.22
N ASN A 110 12.14 7.21 13.87
CA ASN A 110 11.71 6.63 15.14
C ASN A 110 10.24 6.18 15.09
N THR A 111 9.87 5.43 14.07
CA THR A 111 8.52 4.89 13.89
C THR A 111 8.51 3.36 13.84
N THR A 112 7.49 2.77 14.43
CA THR A 112 7.20 1.33 14.39
C THR A 112 5.87 1.03 13.72
N VAL A 113 5.22 2.03 13.14
CA VAL A 113 3.89 1.90 12.53
C VAL A 113 4.00 1.93 11.01
N VAL A 114 3.49 0.88 10.38
CA VAL A 114 3.29 0.78 8.92
C VAL A 114 1.78 0.73 8.66
N ILE A 115 1.32 1.48 7.67
CA ILE A 115 -0.09 1.62 7.31
C ILE A 115 -0.26 1.23 5.85
N ALA A 116 -1.34 0.51 5.51
CA ALA A 116 -1.75 0.23 4.14
C ALA A 116 -3.29 0.21 4.03
N HIS A 117 -3.82 0.25 2.83
CA HIS A 117 -5.27 0.08 2.61
C HIS A 117 -5.58 -1.38 2.27
N ASN A 118 -6.41 -2.05 3.10
CA ASN A 118 -6.54 -3.50 3.08
C ASN A 118 -5.22 -4.22 3.41
N ALA A 119 -4.53 -3.71 4.39
CA ALA A 119 -3.17 -4.06 4.80
C ALA A 119 -2.88 -5.58 4.96
N ARG A 120 -3.92 -6.42 5.05
CA ARG A 120 -3.76 -7.87 5.08
C ARG A 120 -3.19 -8.40 3.77
N PHE A 121 -3.59 -7.79 2.64
CA PHE A 121 -3.09 -8.18 1.32
C PHE A 121 -1.59 -7.94 1.23
N ASP A 122 -1.16 -6.72 1.56
CA ASP A 122 0.24 -6.31 1.51
C ASP A 122 1.12 -7.13 2.45
N ASP A 123 0.68 -7.27 3.70
CA ASP A 123 1.43 -8.00 4.72
C ASP A 123 1.66 -9.47 4.35
N ILE A 124 0.65 -10.14 3.81
CA ILE A 124 0.77 -11.55 3.40
C ILE A 124 1.63 -11.66 2.12
N SER A 125 1.43 -10.79 1.13
CA SER A 125 2.22 -10.78 -0.11
C SER A 125 3.70 -10.52 0.16
N MET A 126 4.02 -9.58 1.04
CA MET A 126 5.39 -9.34 1.49
C MET A 126 6.00 -10.56 2.21
N LYS A 127 5.23 -11.24 3.07
CA LYS A 127 5.67 -12.47 3.75
C LYS A 127 5.93 -13.62 2.77
N ASN A 128 5.10 -13.77 1.75
CA ASN A 128 5.29 -14.77 0.70
C ASN A 128 6.56 -14.50 -0.10
N THR A 129 6.75 -13.25 -0.54
CA THR A 129 7.96 -12.82 -1.24
C THR A 129 9.21 -13.06 -0.40
N GLN A 130 9.19 -12.67 0.87
CA GLN A 130 10.28 -12.90 1.81
C GLN A 130 10.61 -14.40 1.98
N LYS A 131 9.58 -15.23 2.12
CA LYS A 131 9.74 -16.68 2.24
C LYS A 131 10.36 -17.29 0.98
N TRP A 132 9.88 -16.87 -0.18
CA TRP A 132 10.37 -17.39 -1.47
C TRP A 132 11.84 -17.05 -1.69
N LEU A 133 12.17 -15.76 -1.61
CA LEU A 133 13.50 -15.27 -1.95
C LEU A 133 14.58 -15.67 -0.95
N THR A 134 14.24 -15.83 0.33
CA THR A 134 15.22 -16.17 1.37
C THR A 134 15.24 -17.65 1.72
N LYS A 135 14.23 -18.42 1.28
CA LYS A 135 13.96 -19.79 1.72
C LYS A 135 13.94 -19.95 3.25
N SER A 136 13.75 -18.85 3.96
CA SER A 136 13.73 -18.79 5.42
C SER A 136 12.38 -19.19 5.97
N LYS A 137 12.38 -19.90 7.10
CA LYS A 137 11.16 -20.08 7.90
C LYS A 137 10.64 -18.78 8.52
N TYR A 138 11.50 -17.76 8.67
CA TYR A 138 11.13 -16.44 9.14
C TYR A 138 10.57 -15.62 7.97
N ARG A 139 9.25 -15.40 8.01
CA ARG A 139 8.46 -14.82 6.90
C ARG A 139 8.26 -13.31 7.02
N TYR A 140 9.01 -12.63 7.88
CA TYR A 140 8.77 -11.22 8.15
C TYR A 140 9.64 -10.34 7.28
N PHE A 141 8.99 -9.51 6.46
CA PHE A 141 9.65 -8.42 5.75
C PHE A 141 9.86 -7.21 6.67
N LEU A 142 8.82 -6.84 7.39
CA LEU A 142 8.85 -5.72 8.33
C LEU A 142 9.74 -6.02 9.55
N PRO A 143 10.41 -5.02 10.12
CA PRO A 143 11.19 -5.15 11.34
C PRO A 143 10.37 -5.72 12.51
N TYR A 144 11.05 -6.39 13.42
CA TYR A 144 10.39 -6.89 14.65
C TYR A 144 9.79 -5.73 15.45
N GLY A 145 8.60 -5.94 15.99
CA GLY A 145 7.86 -4.92 16.75
C GLY A 145 7.10 -3.91 15.88
N THR A 146 7.08 -4.08 14.55
CA THR A 146 6.26 -3.25 13.68
C THR A 146 4.78 -3.52 13.91
N GLU A 147 4.03 -2.45 14.16
CA GLU A 147 2.58 -2.47 14.22
C GLU A 147 2.01 -2.11 12.84
N VAL A 148 1.17 -2.98 12.30
CA VAL A 148 0.51 -2.74 11.00
C VAL A 148 -0.89 -2.19 11.24
N TRP A 149 -1.19 -1.04 10.62
CA TRP A 149 -2.52 -0.43 10.62
C TRP A 149 -3.20 -0.61 9.27
N ASP A 150 -4.53 -0.68 9.28
CA ASP A 150 -5.36 -0.91 8.11
C ASP A 150 -6.37 0.23 7.92
N THR A 151 -6.17 1.06 6.91
CA THR A 151 -7.08 2.18 6.61
C THR A 151 -8.45 1.70 6.15
N LEU A 152 -8.59 0.50 5.58
CA LEU A 152 -9.89 -0.08 5.28
C LEU A 152 -10.72 -0.31 6.55
N LYS A 153 -10.11 -0.80 7.64
CA LYS A 153 -10.78 -0.93 8.95
C LYS A 153 -11.17 0.44 9.50
N MET A 154 -10.27 1.43 9.36
CA MET A 154 -10.54 2.80 9.79
C MET A 154 -11.72 3.40 8.99
N CYS A 155 -11.75 3.21 7.66
CA CYS A 155 -12.85 3.65 6.80
C CYS A 155 -14.19 2.98 7.17
N ARG A 156 -14.19 1.69 7.52
CA ARG A 156 -15.42 1.00 7.98
C ARG A 156 -16.00 1.63 9.24
N ASP A 157 -15.14 2.07 10.16
CA ASP A 157 -15.57 2.64 11.43
C ASP A 157 -15.88 4.14 11.35
N THR A 158 -15.43 4.83 10.28
CA THR A 158 -15.65 6.27 10.06
C THR A 158 -16.59 6.51 8.88
N LEU A 159 -16.09 6.47 7.64
CA LEU A 159 -16.83 6.72 6.40
C LEU A 159 -18.01 5.76 6.21
N GLY A 160 -17.80 4.47 6.43
CA GLY A 160 -18.83 3.45 6.27
C GLY A 160 -20.09 3.66 7.12
N LYS A 161 -20.00 4.50 8.15
CA LYS A 161 -21.11 4.89 9.04
C LYS A 161 -21.68 6.27 8.73
N GLN A 162 -21.16 6.98 7.73
CA GLN A 162 -21.64 8.33 7.37
C GLN A 162 -22.79 8.25 6.37
N PRO A 163 -23.95 8.87 6.66
CA PRO A 163 -25.06 8.91 5.72
C PRO A 163 -24.72 9.61 4.38
N SER A 164 -23.82 10.61 4.42
CA SER A 164 -23.34 11.30 3.21
C SER A 164 -22.54 10.37 2.30
N TYR A 165 -21.63 9.56 2.85
CA TYR A 165 -20.87 8.57 2.08
C TYR A 165 -21.78 7.48 1.50
N ARG A 166 -22.79 7.04 2.28
CA ARG A 166 -23.78 6.08 1.80
C ARG A 166 -24.55 6.63 0.59
N ARG A 167 -25.05 7.88 0.68
CA ARG A 167 -25.74 8.54 -0.46
C ARG A 167 -24.85 8.65 -1.69
N PHE A 168 -23.58 9.03 -1.51
CA PHE A 168 -22.59 9.04 -2.58
C PHE A 168 -22.45 7.67 -3.25
N CYS A 169 -22.33 6.60 -2.48
CA CYS A 169 -22.23 5.25 -3.02
C CYS A 169 -23.52 4.81 -3.73
N GLU A 170 -24.69 5.19 -3.24
CA GLU A 170 -25.99 4.90 -3.87
C GLU A 170 -26.13 5.63 -5.21
N GLN A 171 -25.78 6.90 -5.26
CA GLN A 171 -25.87 7.73 -6.47
C GLN A 171 -24.92 7.27 -7.58
N ASN A 172 -23.75 6.73 -7.22
CA ASN A 172 -22.70 6.32 -8.16
C ASN A 172 -22.65 4.80 -8.40
N GLY A 173 -23.55 4.00 -7.84
CA GLY A 173 -23.56 2.55 -8.03
C GLY A 173 -22.42 1.82 -7.27
N TYR A 174 -21.88 2.41 -6.21
CA TYR A 174 -20.79 1.84 -5.41
C TYR A 174 -21.29 1.01 -4.22
N LEU A 175 -22.39 0.30 -4.39
CA LEU A 175 -22.85 -0.68 -3.42
C LEU A 175 -22.42 -2.09 -3.84
N THR A 176 -22.17 -2.94 -2.87
CA THR A 176 -21.97 -4.38 -3.09
C THR A 176 -23.32 -5.06 -3.34
N LYS A 177 -23.28 -6.33 -3.80
CA LYS A 177 -24.49 -7.18 -3.95
C LYS A 177 -25.29 -7.29 -2.64
N ASN A 178 -24.64 -7.16 -1.49
CA ASN A 178 -25.26 -7.21 -0.16
C ASN A 178 -25.64 -5.83 0.37
N ASN A 179 -25.79 -4.82 -0.52
CA ASN A 179 -26.17 -3.46 -0.17
C ASN A 179 -25.23 -2.76 0.85
N GLN A 180 -23.95 -3.16 0.87
CA GLN A 180 -22.92 -2.52 1.66
C GLN A 180 -22.15 -1.50 0.81
N VAL A 181 -21.74 -0.38 1.42
CA VAL A 181 -20.88 0.60 0.74
C VAL A 181 -19.51 -0.02 0.42
N ARG A 182 -19.00 0.24 -0.78
CA ARG A 182 -17.63 -0.12 -1.14
C ARG A 182 -16.66 0.87 -0.50
N LEU A 183 -15.51 0.35 -0.09
CA LEU A 183 -14.46 1.12 0.59
C LEU A 183 -13.08 0.85 -0.04
N THR A 184 -13.03 0.63 -1.37
CA THR A 184 -11.74 0.60 -2.09
C THR A 184 -11.08 1.97 -2.03
N ALA A 185 -9.76 2.02 -2.12
CA ALA A 185 -9.01 3.28 -2.03
C ALA A 185 -9.51 4.30 -3.08
N GLU A 186 -9.71 3.86 -4.33
CA GLU A 186 -10.25 4.70 -5.40
C GLU A 186 -11.60 5.34 -5.06
N ILE A 187 -12.60 4.55 -4.63
CA ILE A 187 -13.94 5.06 -4.32
C ILE A 187 -13.92 5.99 -3.11
N VAL A 188 -13.15 5.64 -2.09
CA VAL A 188 -12.97 6.50 -0.92
C VAL A 188 -12.30 7.80 -1.32
N TYR A 189 -11.27 7.75 -2.17
CA TYR A 189 -10.56 8.94 -2.61
C TYR A 189 -11.43 9.84 -3.48
N ARG A 190 -12.24 9.30 -4.39
CA ARG A 190 -13.25 10.08 -5.14
C ARG A 190 -14.12 10.91 -4.20
N TYR A 191 -14.67 10.28 -3.17
CA TYR A 191 -15.52 10.96 -2.20
C TYR A 191 -14.80 12.06 -1.42
N ILE A 192 -13.59 11.79 -0.90
CA ILE A 192 -12.89 12.76 -0.04
C ILE A 192 -12.27 13.92 -0.81
N SER A 193 -11.94 13.71 -2.09
CA SER A 193 -11.37 14.73 -2.99
C SER A 193 -12.44 15.52 -3.75
N GLY A 194 -13.65 14.98 -3.86
CA GLY A 194 -14.71 15.52 -4.72
C GLY A 194 -14.40 15.35 -6.22
N ASN A 195 -13.49 14.45 -6.59
CA ASN A 195 -13.13 14.12 -7.97
C ASN A 195 -13.73 12.77 -8.37
N ASP A 196 -14.94 12.81 -8.95
CA ASP A 196 -15.67 11.60 -9.31
C ASP A 196 -15.02 10.83 -10.48
N ASP A 197 -14.23 11.52 -11.31
CA ASP A 197 -13.53 10.93 -12.47
C ASP A 197 -12.15 10.37 -12.12
N PHE A 198 -11.74 10.44 -10.86
CA PHE A 198 -10.44 9.90 -10.45
C PHE A 198 -10.34 8.40 -10.72
N VAL A 199 -9.24 7.98 -11.32
CA VAL A 199 -8.88 6.57 -11.55
C VAL A 199 -7.56 6.29 -10.85
N GLU A 200 -7.54 5.25 -10.05
CA GLU A 200 -6.33 4.79 -9.36
C GLU A 200 -5.26 4.34 -10.35
N SER A 201 -4.02 4.73 -10.12
CA SER A 201 -2.93 4.41 -11.04
C SER A 201 -2.47 2.96 -10.93
N HIS A 202 -2.74 2.29 -9.81
CA HIS A 202 -2.26 0.95 -9.49
C HIS A 202 -0.75 0.83 -9.68
N THR A 203 -0.03 1.68 -8.99
CA THR A 203 1.43 1.68 -8.90
C THR A 203 1.82 2.12 -7.49
N GLY A 204 2.70 1.36 -6.85
CA GLY A 204 2.90 1.42 -5.41
C GLY A 204 3.06 2.83 -4.81
N LEU A 205 3.90 3.72 -5.38
CA LEU A 205 4.06 5.05 -4.77
C LEU A 205 2.86 5.97 -5.01
N GLU A 206 2.26 5.94 -6.19
CA GLU A 206 1.12 6.78 -6.53
C GLU A 206 -0.09 6.44 -5.64
N ASP A 207 -0.28 5.15 -5.36
CA ASP A 207 -1.37 4.69 -4.49
C ASP A 207 -1.10 5.06 -3.02
N VAL A 208 0.14 5.02 -2.55
CA VAL A 208 0.56 5.56 -1.24
C VAL A 208 0.16 7.02 -1.06
N MET A 209 0.20 7.84 -2.14
CA MET A 209 -0.16 9.27 -2.06
C MET A 209 -1.65 9.46 -1.76
N ILE A 210 -2.53 8.69 -2.41
CA ILE A 210 -3.98 8.78 -2.16
C ILE A 210 -4.35 8.13 -0.82
N GLU A 211 -3.73 7.02 -0.47
CA GLU A 211 -3.96 6.33 0.81
C GLU A 211 -3.56 7.19 2.01
N SER A 212 -2.48 7.98 1.86
CA SER A 212 -2.07 8.97 2.87
C SER A 212 -3.18 10.00 3.15
N GLN A 213 -3.93 10.41 2.12
CA GLN A 213 -5.07 11.33 2.26
C GLN A 213 -6.27 10.63 2.90
N ILE A 214 -6.52 9.35 2.55
CA ILE A 214 -7.55 8.52 3.18
C ILE A 214 -7.26 8.37 4.69
N PHE A 215 -6.02 8.03 5.05
CA PHE A 215 -5.59 7.96 6.43
C PHE A 215 -5.83 9.29 7.17
N ALA A 216 -5.38 10.41 6.59
CA ALA A 216 -5.57 11.74 7.16
C ALA A 216 -7.05 12.08 7.34
N TYR A 217 -7.88 11.72 6.39
CA TYR A 217 -9.34 11.91 6.51
C TYR A 217 -9.92 11.13 7.70
N CYS A 218 -9.57 9.86 7.84
CA CYS A 218 -10.01 9.04 8.97
C CYS A 218 -9.56 9.64 10.32
N MET A 219 -8.29 10.09 10.40
CA MET A 219 -7.75 10.70 11.62
C MET A 219 -8.47 12.00 12.00
N ARG A 220 -8.85 12.83 11.03
CA ARG A 220 -9.61 14.08 11.26
C ARG A 220 -11.02 13.86 11.79
N GLN A 221 -11.57 12.64 11.66
CA GLN A 221 -12.91 12.36 12.20
C GLN A 221 -12.97 12.36 13.73
N HIS A 222 -11.83 12.24 14.42
CA HIS A 222 -11.74 12.17 15.88
C HIS A 222 -12.68 11.11 16.51
N LYS A 223 -12.99 10.04 15.77
CA LYS A 223 -13.84 8.93 16.22
C LYS A 223 -13.00 7.75 16.68
N ALA A 224 -13.55 7.00 17.62
CA ALA A 224 -13.00 5.67 17.94
C ALA A 224 -13.08 4.77 16.69
N MET A 225 -11.96 4.17 16.31
CA MET A 225 -11.84 3.32 15.13
C MET A 225 -10.78 2.24 15.34
N ARG A 226 -11.00 1.09 14.75
CA ARG A 226 -10.01 0.02 14.69
C ARG A 226 -8.92 0.40 13.71
N LYS A 227 -7.68 0.34 14.15
CA LYS A 227 -6.51 0.69 13.34
C LYS A 227 -5.66 -0.54 13.03
N LYS A 228 -5.38 -1.35 14.06
CA LYS A 228 -4.47 -2.49 13.95
C LYS A 228 -5.02 -3.59 13.06
N LEU A 229 -4.14 -4.12 12.21
CA LEU A 229 -4.45 -5.28 11.37
C LEU A 229 -4.67 -6.51 12.25
N TYR A 230 -3.76 -6.73 13.18
CA TYR A 230 -3.83 -7.81 14.17
C TYR A 230 -4.13 -7.21 15.54
N ALA A 231 -5.31 -7.48 16.05
CA ALA A 231 -5.79 -7.05 17.36
C ALA A 231 -6.48 -8.22 18.05
#